data_37d238bd1d0c0b09125d667c883cff93
#
_entry.id   37d238bd1d0c0b09125d667c883cff93
#
_cell.length_a   1.000
_cell.length_b   1.000
_cell.length_c   1.000
_cell.angle_alpha   90.00
_cell.angle_beta   90.00
_cell.angle_gamma   90.00
#
_symmetry.space_group_name_H-M   'P 1'
#
loop_
_entity.id
_entity.type
_entity.pdbx_description
1 polymer ?
#
loop_
_entity_poly.entity_id
_entity_poly.type
_entity_poly.pdbx_seq_one_letter_code
_entity_poly.pdbx_strand_id
1 'polypeptide(L)'
;MGILQSKPPLRKELARLKKQEERYLAQRTEEREPIWNRLLAEKVPEKLQETLHTAFAKAFRLVFEKGTGLIEKTYAKERLERESQVDAAAVQILRDKKSQRAVPKKAAGAGRRNALLSGTTGIGLGALGVGIPDIPLFAALLLKTVYETALRYGFSYDTPEEKILVLLLIRGGIVTGPELTALDRTVNRFLATGNWP
;
A
#
# COMPACT_ATOMS: atom_id res chain seq x y z
N MET A 1 24.02 -20.86 -36.07
CA MET A 1 24.00 -19.70 -35.18
C MET A 1 22.55 -19.45 -34.77
N GLY A 2 22.13 -19.97 -33.63
CA GLY A 2 20.77 -19.81 -33.11
C GLY A 2 20.63 -18.41 -32.57
N ILE A 3 19.78 -17.60 -33.20
CA ILE A 3 19.34 -16.30 -32.70
C ILE A 3 18.57 -16.59 -31.40
N LEU A 4 19.17 -16.35 -30.26
CA LEU A 4 18.49 -16.31 -28.97
C LEU A 4 17.37 -15.27 -29.06
N GLN A 5 16.15 -15.70 -29.36
CA GLN A 5 14.97 -14.85 -29.31
C GLN A 5 14.84 -14.34 -27.89
N SER A 6 15.32 -13.13 -27.65
CA SER A 6 15.18 -12.48 -26.35
C SER A 6 13.68 -12.34 -26.06
N LYS A 7 13.24 -12.93 -24.93
CA LYS A 7 11.83 -12.80 -24.50
C LYS A 7 11.42 -11.32 -24.55
N PRO A 8 10.23 -10.99 -25.06
CA PRO A 8 9.76 -9.61 -25.11
C PRO A 8 9.91 -8.92 -23.77
N PRO A 9 10.27 -7.63 -23.71
CA PRO A 9 10.51 -6.89 -22.47
C PRO A 9 9.40 -7.05 -21.42
N LEU A 10 8.14 -7.06 -21.86
CA LEU A 10 6.97 -7.25 -21.00
C LEU A 10 6.98 -8.61 -20.29
N ARG A 11 7.31 -9.69 -20.99
CA ARG A 11 7.40 -11.04 -20.38
C ARG A 11 8.52 -11.13 -19.35
N LYS A 12 9.65 -10.47 -19.61
CA LYS A 12 10.77 -10.42 -18.67
C LYS A 12 10.39 -9.65 -17.40
N GLU A 13 9.69 -8.54 -17.56
CA GLU A 13 9.28 -7.72 -16.43
C GLU A 13 8.19 -8.43 -15.59
N LEU A 14 7.23 -9.09 -16.24
CA LEU A 14 6.22 -9.90 -15.55
C LEU A 14 6.87 -11.05 -14.74
N ALA A 15 7.83 -11.75 -15.34
CA ALA A 15 8.57 -12.81 -14.64
C ALA A 15 9.37 -12.26 -13.44
N ARG A 16 9.92 -11.05 -13.57
CA ARG A 16 10.60 -10.36 -12.47
C ARG A 16 9.63 -10.02 -11.33
N LEU A 17 8.45 -9.49 -11.66
CA LEU A 17 7.43 -9.13 -10.67
C LEU A 17 6.92 -10.37 -9.93
N LYS A 18 6.61 -11.45 -10.64
CA LYS A 18 6.22 -12.73 -10.04
C LYS A 18 7.29 -13.26 -9.08
N LYS A 19 8.57 -13.21 -9.47
CA LYS A 19 9.65 -13.61 -8.58
C LYS A 19 9.78 -12.69 -7.34
N GLN A 20 9.45 -11.41 -7.46
CA GLN A 20 9.41 -10.50 -6.31
C GLN A 20 8.26 -10.83 -5.36
N GLU A 21 7.07 -11.11 -5.91
CA GLU A 21 5.90 -11.55 -5.17
C GLU A 21 6.18 -12.86 -4.41
N GLU A 22 6.70 -13.88 -5.09
CA GLU A 22 7.11 -15.15 -4.48
C GLU A 22 8.12 -14.95 -3.33
N ARG A 23 9.12 -14.08 -3.53
CA ARG A 23 10.09 -13.76 -2.48
C ARG A 23 9.46 -13.03 -1.30
N TYR A 24 8.55 -12.10 -1.57
CA TYR A 24 7.82 -11.36 -0.53
C TYR A 24 6.99 -12.32 0.32
N LEU A 25 6.23 -13.22 -0.32
CA LEU A 25 5.45 -14.26 0.35
C LEU A 25 6.36 -15.21 1.15
N ALA A 26 7.44 -15.71 0.54
CA ALA A 26 8.38 -16.62 1.19
C ALA A 26 9.04 -16.01 2.44
N GLN A 27 9.39 -14.71 2.39
CA GLN A 27 9.98 -14.01 3.54
C GLN A 27 9.00 -13.80 4.70
N ARG A 28 7.70 -13.89 4.41
CA ARG A 28 6.61 -13.67 5.38
C ARG A 28 5.78 -14.94 5.63
N THR A 29 6.28 -16.10 5.20
CA THR A 29 5.60 -17.41 5.37
C THR A 29 5.52 -17.82 6.85
N GLU A 30 6.55 -17.50 7.64
CA GLU A 30 6.52 -17.74 9.07
C GLU A 30 5.65 -16.69 9.77
N GLU A 31 4.77 -17.12 10.64
CA GLU A 31 4.08 -16.25 11.60
C GLU A 31 5.14 -15.67 12.56
N ARG A 32 5.72 -14.56 12.15
CA ARG A 32 6.58 -13.79 13.06
C ARG A 32 5.71 -12.74 13.69
N GLU A 33 5.56 -12.88 14.99
CA GLU A 33 5.02 -11.77 15.77
C GLU A 33 5.88 -10.53 15.52
N PRO A 34 5.29 -9.43 15.01
CA PRO A 34 6.04 -8.22 14.74
C PRO A 34 6.83 -7.81 16.00
N ILE A 35 8.08 -7.45 15.85
CA ILE A 35 8.95 -7.02 16.97
C ILE A 35 8.24 -5.95 17.81
N TRP A 36 7.43 -5.10 17.16
CA TRP A 36 6.63 -4.07 17.81
C TRP A 36 5.54 -4.63 18.73
N ASN A 37 4.87 -5.73 18.36
CA ASN A 37 3.87 -6.35 19.22
C ASN A 37 4.52 -6.88 20.50
N ARG A 38 5.70 -7.50 20.39
CA ARG A 38 6.46 -7.97 21.53
C ARG A 38 6.93 -6.81 22.41
N LEU A 39 7.45 -5.73 21.82
CA LEU A 39 7.87 -4.54 22.56
C LEU A 39 6.68 -3.83 23.22
N LEU A 40 5.53 -3.79 22.56
CA LEU A 40 4.29 -3.24 23.14
C LEU A 40 3.78 -4.12 24.28
N ALA A 41 3.77 -5.44 24.11
CA ALA A 41 3.35 -6.38 25.15
C ALA A 41 4.24 -6.29 26.39
N GLU A 42 5.56 -6.08 26.22
CA GLU A 42 6.50 -5.98 27.33
C GLU A 42 6.45 -4.61 28.05
N LYS A 43 6.11 -3.52 27.36
CA LYS A 43 6.27 -2.15 27.89
C LYS A 43 4.96 -1.38 28.05
N VAL A 44 3.87 -1.84 27.47
CA VAL A 44 2.58 -1.14 27.49
C VAL A 44 1.54 -2.02 28.18
N PRO A 45 0.87 -1.53 29.23
CA PRO A 45 -0.19 -2.25 29.92
C PRO A 45 -1.30 -2.68 28.94
N GLU A 46 -1.82 -3.90 29.09
CA GLU A 46 -2.82 -4.51 28.20
C GLU A 46 -4.05 -3.60 28.00
N LYS A 47 -4.56 -3.01 29.07
CA LYS A 47 -5.68 -2.06 29.01
C LYS A 47 -5.40 -0.83 28.12
N LEU A 48 -4.15 -0.38 28.10
CA LEU A 48 -3.75 0.74 27.25
C LEU A 48 -3.62 0.29 25.78
N GLN A 49 -3.16 -0.94 25.53
CA GLN A 49 -3.13 -1.53 24.19
C GLN A 49 -4.54 -1.63 23.59
N GLU A 50 -5.52 -2.17 24.33
CA GLU A 50 -6.92 -2.26 23.89
C GLU A 50 -7.52 -0.87 23.62
N THR A 51 -7.20 0.12 24.46
CA THR A 51 -7.64 1.51 24.26
C THR A 51 -7.07 2.09 22.97
N LEU A 52 -5.78 1.87 22.69
CA LEU A 52 -5.12 2.31 21.46
C LEU A 52 -5.69 1.62 20.22
N HIS A 53 -5.91 0.30 20.28
CA HIS A 53 -6.54 -0.44 19.18
C HIS A 53 -7.95 0.07 18.87
N THR A 54 -8.76 0.29 19.89
CA THR A 54 -10.11 0.84 19.74
C THR A 54 -10.11 2.26 19.18
N ALA A 55 -9.22 3.10 19.68
CA ALA A 55 -9.08 4.47 19.20
C ALA A 55 -8.61 4.52 17.76
N PHE A 56 -7.64 3.66 17.39
CA PHE A 56 -7.17 3.55 16.00
C PHE A 56 -8.27 3.06 15.06
N ALA A 57 -9.01 2.01 15.42
CA ALA A 57 -10.09 1.47 14.61
C ALA A 57 -11.20 2.51 14.38
N LYS A 58 -11.58 3.27 15.42
CA LYS A 58 -12.56 4.36 15.31
C LYS A 58 -12.06 5.49 14.42
N ALA A 59 -10.82 5.94 14.63
CA ALA A 59 -10.23 7.01 13.83
C ALA A 59 -10.06 6.59 12.36
N PHE A 60 -9.58 5.36 12.11
CA PHE A 60 -9.43 4.82 10.78
C PHE A 60 -10.78 4.76 10.06
N ARG A 61 -11.82 4.22 10.71
CA ARG A 61 -13.17 4.20 10.14
C ARG A 61 -13.66 5.60 9.80
N LEU A 62 -13.54 6.55 10.73
CA LEU A 62 -13.97 7.92 10.51
C LEU A 62 -13.28 8.57 9.31
N VAL A 63 -11.95 8.42 9.22
CA VAL A 63 -11.16 8.99 8.12
C VAL A 63 -11.47 8.29 6.80
N PHE A 64 -11.63 6.97 6.81
CA PHE A 64 -11.93 6.17 5.63
C PHE A 64 -13.35 6.46 5.08
N GLU A 65 -14.35 6.58 5.95
CA GLU A 65 -15.74 6.83 5.53
C GLU A 65 -16.01 8.30 5.19
N LYS A 66 -15.44 9.24 5.96
CA LYS A 66 -15.79 10.66 5.88
C LYS A 66 -14.61 11.58 5.52
N GLY A 67 -13.39 11.10 5.67
CA GLY A 67 -12.17 11.89 5.49
C GLY A 67 -11.58 11.83 4.08
N THR A 68 -12.06 10.94 3.21
CA THR A 68 -11.51 10.75 1.86
C THR A 68 -11.40 12.06 1.10
N GLY A 69 -12.45 12.87 1.06
CA GLY A 69 -12.44 14.17 0.38
C GLY A 69 -11.46 15.20 1.00
N LEU A 70 -11.14 15.09 2.28
CA LEU A 70 -10.11 15.93 2.91
C LEU A 70 -8.70 15.45 2.54
N ILE A 71 -8.50 14.13 2.49
CA ILE A 71 -7.24 13.52 2.07
C ILE A 71 -6.97 13.88 0.61
N GLU A 72 -7.96 13.80 -0.27
CA GLU A 72 -7.85 14.14 -1.69
C GLU A 72 -7.38 15.58 -1.95
N LYS A 73 -7.78 16.53 -1.09
CA LYS A 73 -7.30 17.91 -1.16
C LYS A 73 -5.78 18.06 -0.91
N THR A 74 -5.13 17.03 -0.36
CA THR A 74 -3.69 17.07 -0.06
C THR A 74 -2.80 16.61 -1.21
N TYR A 75 -3.39 16.15 -2.32
CA TYR A 75 -2.69 15.77 -3.55
C TYR A 75 -3.58 16.00 -4.78
N ALA A 76 -2.97 16.09 -5.95
CA ALA A 76 -3.69 16.33 -7.20
C ALA A 76 -4.19 15.00 -7.81
N LYS A 77 -5.38 14.52 -7.37
CA LYS A 77 -5.99 13.26 -7.80
C LYS A 77 -6.04 13.15 -9.33
N GLU A 78 -6.65 14.13 -9.98
CA GLU A 78 -6.85 14.13 -11.44
C GLU A 78 -5.51 14.14 -12.21
N ARG A 79 -4.46 14.73 -11.63
CA ARG A 79 -3.12 14.66 -12.22
C ARG A 79 -2.55 13.26 -12.14
N LEU A 80 -2.69 12.58 -11.01
CA LEU A 80 -2.21 11.22 -10.84
C LEU A 80 -2.93 10.23 -11.76
N GLU A 81 -4.23 10.40 -11.92
CA GLU A 81 -5.05 9.62 -12.85
C GLU A 81 -4.59 9.80 -14.30
N ARG A 82 -4.41 11.06 -14.75
CA ARG A 82 -3.87 11.33 -16.08
C ARG A 82 -2.47 10.78 -16.27
N GLU A 83 -1.58 10.95 -15.29
CA GLU A 83 -0.23 10.40 -15.34
C GLU A 83 -0.25 8.86 -15.45
N SER A 84 -1.15 8.18 -14.74
CA SER A 84 -1.28 6.72 -14.82
C SER A 84 -1.76 6.25 -16.20
N GLN A 85 -2.72 6.96 -16.80
CA GLN A 85 -3.21 6.67 -18.15
C GLN A 85 -2.10 6.85 -19.20
N VAL A 86 -1.31 7.92 -19.09
CA VAL A 86 -0.15 8.16 -19.97
C VAL A 86 0.91 7.07 -19.80
N ASP A 87 1.21 6.70 -18.55
CA ASP A 87 2.17 5.63 -18.27
C ASP A 87 1.68 4.27 -18.81
N ALA A 88 0.39 3.96 -18.68
CA ALA A 88 -0.20 2.74 -19.23
C ALA A 88 -0.13 2.72 -20.77
N ALA A 89 -0.47 3.83 -21.43
CA ALA A 89 -0.35 3.98 -22.87
C ALA A 89 1.11 3.83 -23.33
N ALA A 90 2.06 4.45 -22.61
CA ALA A 90 3.48 4.32 -22.90
C ALA A 90 3.98 2.87 -22.82
N VAL A 91 3.52 2.10 -21.83
CA VAL A 91 3.84 0.66 -21.72
C VAL A 91 3.31 -0.13 -22.92
N GLN A 92 2.10 0.19 -23.38
CA GLN A 92 1.48 -0.51 -24.52
C GLN A 92 2.18 -0.17 -25.85
N ILE A 93 2.54 1.08 -26.06
CA ILE A 93 3.10 1.58 -27.32
C ILE A 93 4.60 1.28 -27.40
N LEU A 94 5.37 1.70 -26.40
CA LEU A 94 6.83 1.63 -26.43
C LEU A 94 7.34 0.22 -26.10
N ARG A 95 6.63 -0.51 -25.25
CA ARG A 95 6.98 -1.88 -24.80
C ARG A 95 8.43 -2.02 -24.30
N ASP A 96 9.05 -0.93 -23.91
CA ASP A 96 10.43 -0.89 -23.44
C ASP A 96 10.53 -1.01 -21.91
N LYS A 97 11.74 -1.29 -21.43
CA LYS A 97 12.02 -1.47 -20.00
C LYS A 97 11.86 -0.17 -19.20
N LYS A 98 12.05 0.97 -19.84
CA LYS A 98 11.98 2.29 -19.20
C LYS A 98 10.52 2.63 -18.87
N SER A 99 9.60 2.50 -19.84
CA SER A 99 8.17 2.70 -19.64
C SER A 99 7.60 1.76 -18.58
N GLN A 100 7.95 0.46 -18.63
CA GLN A 100 7.49 -0.55 -17.67
C GLN A 100 7.93 -0.27 -16.23
N ARG A 101 9.06 0.40 -16.02
CA ARG A 101 9.58 0.74 -14.68
C ARG A 101 9.22 2.14 -14.21
N ALA A 102 8.57 2.93 -15.03
CA ALA A 102 8.17 4.29 -14.68
C ALA A 102 7.19 4.30 -13.50
N VAL A 103 6.13 3.51 -13.58
CA VAL A 103 5.08 3.42 -12.54
C VAL A 103 5.65 2.97 -11.19
N PRO A 104 6.33 1.81 -11.06
CA PRO A 104 6.91 1.40 -9.79
C PRO A 104 7.87 2.43 -9.19
N LYS A 105 8.67 3.10 -10.02
CA LYS A 105 9.59 4.14 -9.57
C LYS A 105 8.87 5.37 -9.01
N LYS A 106 7.81 5.83 -9.68
CA LYS A 106 6.99 6.96 -9.24
C LYS A 106 6.24 6.61 -7.93
N ALA A 107 5.65 5.41 -7.84
CA ALA A 107 4.95 4.93 -6.66
C ALA A 107 5.88 4.82 -5.45
N ALA A 108 7.06 4.22 -5.60
CA ALA A 108 8.06 4.14 -4.54
C ALA A 108 8.57 5.52 -4.09
N GLY A 109 8.66 6.50 -4.99
CA GLY A 109 9.01 7.88 -4.66
C GLY A 109 7.96 8.56 -3.79
N ALA A 110 6.68 8.36 -4.11
CA ALA A 110 5.56 8.88 -3.31
C ALA A 110 5.51 8.25 -1.91
N GLY A 111 5.63 6.92 -1.82
CA GLY A 111 5.66 6.20 -0.55
C GLY A 111 6.78 6.67 0.38
N ARG A 112 8.00 6.85 -0.15
CA ARG A 112 9.13 7.37 0.64
C ARG A 112 8.89 8.79 1.13
N ARG A 113 8.36 9.67 0.30
CA ARG A 113 8.04 11.06 0.68
C ARG A 113 6.99 11.10 1.80
N ASN A 114 5.93 10.31 1.68
CA ASN A 114 4.88 10.24 2.69
C ASN A 114 5.39 9.61 3.99
N ALA A 115 6.26 8.61 3.94
CA ALA A 115 6.90 8.02 5.11
C ALA A 115 7.80 9.02 5.85
N LEU A 116 8.56 9.85 5.12
CA LEU A 116 9.36 10.92 5.72
C LEU A 116 8.48 11.96 6.42
N LEU A 117 7.37 12.38 5.79
CA LEU A 117 6.42 13.31 6.40
C LEU A 117 5.80 12.73 7.67
N SER A 118 5.43 11.44 7.67
CA SER A 118 4.90 10.75 8.85
C SER A 118 5.95 10.65 9.97
N GLY A 119 7.20 10.36 9.62
CA GLY A 119 8.31 10.26 10.57
C GLY A 119 8.65 11.60 11.25
N THR A 120 8.69 12.68 10.47
CA THR A 120 8.99 14.03 11.02
C THR A 120 7.89 14.55 11.93
N THR A 121 6.60 14.30 11.59
CA THR A 121 5.48 14.66 12.46
C THR A 121 5.46 13.83 13.75
N GLY A 122 5.74 12.51 13.68
CA GLY A 122 5.79 11.64 14.86
C GLY A 122 6.94 11.97 15.81
N ILE A 123 8.13 12.28 15.30
CA ILE A 123 9.30 12.66 16.12
C ILE A 123 9.08 14.04 16.73
N GLY A 124 8.52 15.00 16.00
CA GLY A 124 8.25 16.36 16.51
C GLY A 124 7.24 16.34 17.65
N LEU A 125 6.17 15.57 17.55
CA LEU A 125 5.15 15.44 18.60
C LEU A 125 5.65 14.66 19.81
N GLY A 126 6.48 13.62 19.63
CA GLY A 126 7.11 12.89 20.73
C GLY A 126 8.11 13.73 21.50
N ALA A 127 8.88 14.59 20.83
CA ALA A 127 9.83 15.51 21.46
C ALA A 127 9.16 16.63 22.27
N LEU A 128 7.91 16.98 21.92
CA LEU A 128 7.10 17.98 22.67
C LEU A 128 6.35 17.39 23.87
N GLY A 129 6.55 16.10 24.19
CA GLY A 129 5.91 15.46 25.35
C GLY A 129 4.40 15.23 25.18
N VAL A 130 3.86 15.41 23.98
CA VAL A 130 2.48 15.07 23.64
C VAL A 130 2.43 13.56 23.41
N GLY A 131 2.20 12.82 24.48
CA GLY A 131 2.37 11.38 24.58
C GLY A 131 1.37 10.51 23.83
N ILE A 132 0.49 11.08 22.97
CA ILE A 132 -0.41 10.32 22.13
C ILE A 132 -0.27 10.87 20.71
N PRO A 133 0.22 10.06 19.73
CA PRO A 133 0.19 10.46 18.33
C PRO A 133 -1.25 10.79 17.96
N ASP A 134 -1.44 11.84 17.15
CA ASP A 134 -2.75 12.13 16.56
C ASP A 134 -3.16 10.95 15.68
N ILE A 135 -3.92 10.03 16.27
CA ILE A 135 -4.34 8.77 15.61
C ILE A 135 -5.13 9.05 14.34
N PRO A 136 -6.06 10.02 14.29
CA PRO A 136 -6.71 10.44 13.06
C PRO A 136 -5.74 10.93 11.99
N LEU A 137 -4.76 11.74 12.36
CA LEU A 137 -3.75 12.22 11.41
C LEU A 137 -2.90 11.08 10.86
N PHE A 138 -2.48 10.14 11.71
CA PHE A 138 -1.73 8.97 11.28
C PHE A 138 -2.55 8.09 10.30
N ALA A 139 -3.84 7.84 10.61
CA ALA A 139 -4.75 7.11 9.72
C ALA A 139 -4.91 7.83 8.37
N ALA A 140 -5.03 9.15 8.38
CA ALA A 140 -5.14 9.95 7.16
C ALA A 140 -3.88 9.87 6.30
N LEU A 141 -2.68 9.93 6.90
CA LEU A 141 -1.40 9.80 6.19
C LEU A 141 -1.20 8.39 5.60
N LEU A 142 -1.61 7.35 6.33
CA LEU A 142 -1.60 5.98 5.85
C LEU A 142 -2.50 5.84 4.61
N LEU A 143 -3.76 6.27 4.72
CA LEU A 143 -4.73 6.22 3.62
C LEU A 143 -4.28 7.05 2.43
N LYS A 144 -3.75 8.26 2.65
CA LYS A 144 -3.15 9.08 1.59
C LYS A 144 -2.09 8.29 0.82
N THR A 145 -1.19 7.61 1.53
CA THR A 145 -0.11 6.84 0.90
C THR A 145 -0.66 5.71 0.04
N VAL A 146 -1.67 5.00 0.54
CA VAL A 146 -2.32 3.92 -0.21
C VAL A 146 -3.07 4.46 -1.42
N TYR A 147 -3.84 5.53 -1.27
CA TYR A 147 -4.59 6.16 -2.36
C TYR A 147 -3.67 6.69 -3.47
N GLU A 148 -2.63 7.46 -3.12
CA GLU A 148 -1.65 7.93 -4.12
C GLU A 148 -0.97 6.76 -4.85
N THR A 149 -0.69 5.66 -4.13
CA THR A 149 -0.09 4.47 -4.72
C THR A 149 -1.08 3.79 -5.68
N ALA A 150 -2.32 3.57 -5.25
CA ALA A 150 -3.38 2.97 -6.08
C ALA A 150 -3.56 3.74 -7.38
N LEU A 151 -3.73 5.07 -7.32
CA LEU A 151 -3.89 5.92 -8.50
C LEU A 151 -2.70 5.82 -9.48
N ARG A 152 -1.46 5.72 -8.97
CA ARG A 152 -0.28 5.56 -9.82
C ARG A 152 -0.25 4.24 -10.56
N TYR A 153 -0.86 3.20 -10.00
CA TYR A 153 -1.05 1.90 -10.65
C TYR A 153 -2.33 1.82 -11.49
N GLY A 154 -3.11 2.91 -11.58
CA GLY A 154 -4.34 2.98 -12.35
C GLY A 154 -5.56 2.39 -11.64
N PHE A 155 -5.46 2.16 -10.32
CA PHE A 155 -6.59 1.75 -9.50
C PHE A 155 -7.26 2.98 -8.88
N SER A 156 -8.59 3.01 -8.91
CA SER A 156 -9.41 3.97 -8.19
C SER A 156 -9.76 3.45 -6.78
N TYR A 157 -10.44 4.26 -6.00
CA TYR A 157 -11.00 3.93 -4.68
C TYR A 157 -12.37 4.59 -4.48
N ASP A 158 -13.07 4.87 -5.57
CA ASP A 158 -14.35 5.59 -5.56
C ASP A 158 -15.52 4.65 -5.30
N THR A 159 -15.47 3.42 -5.84
CA THR A 159 -16.52 2.41 -5.64
C THR A 159 -16.34 1.62 -4.34
N PRO A 160 -17.39 0.97 -3.81
CA PRO A 160 -17.29 0.08 -2.66
C PRO A 160 -16.26 -1.05 -2.86
N GLU A 161 -16.22 -1.64 -4.05
CA GLU A 161 -15.32 -2.73 -4.40
C GLU A 161 -13.86 -2.27 -4.37
N GLU A 162 -13.56 -1.12 -4.93
CA GLU A 162 -12.22 -0.52 -4.91
C GLU A 162 -11.79 -0.17 -3.49
N LYS A 163 -12.72 0.32 -2.65
CA LYS A 163 -12.45 0.55 -1.23
C LYS A 163 -12.12 -0.73 -0.49
N ILE A 164 -12.79 -1.84 -0.80
CA ILE A 164 -12.45 -3.15 -0.24
C ILE A 164 -11.03 -3.57 -0.68
N LEU A 165 -10.67 -3.36 -1.95
CA LEU A 165 -9.30 -3.63 -2.41
C LEU A 165 -8.26 -2.85 -1.58
N VAL A 166 -8.50 -1.56 -1.33
CA VAL A 166 -7.62 -0.74 -0.47
C VAL A 166 -7.46 -1.36 0.92
N LEU A 167 -8.55 -1.80 1.54
CA LEU A 167 -8.52 -2.45 2.86
C LEU A 167 -7.74 -3.78 2.82
N LEU A 168 -7.92 -4.59 1.77
CA LEU A 168 -7.16 -5.84 1.60
C LEU A 168 -5.67 -5.59 1.41
N LEU A 169 -5.28 -4.56 0.66
CA LEU A 169 -3.88 -4.18 0.49
C LEU A 169 -3.25 -3.72 1.81
N ILE A 170 -3.97 -2.94 2.61
CA ILE A 170 -3.53 -2.55 3.96
C ILE A 170 -3.36 -3.78 4.85
N ARG A 171 -4.34 -4.70 4.84
CA ARG A 171 -4.26 -5.96 5.58
C ARG A 171 -3.07 -6.79 5.14
N GLY A 172 -2.83 -6.91 3.82
CA GLY A 172 -1.65 -7.62 3.27
C GLY A 172 -0.31 -7.04 3.69
N GLY A 173 -0.27 -5.75 4.04
CA GLY A 173 0.92 -5.12 4.62
C GLY A 173 1.19 -5.53 6.08
N ILE A 174 0.19 -6.05 6.78
CA ILE A 174 0.23 -6.33 8.23
C ILE A 174 0.34 -7.84 8.50
N VAL A 175 -0.46 -8.65 7.81
CA VAL A 175 -0.55 -10.11 8.04
C VAL A 175 0.66 -10.86 7.51
N THR A 176 0.87 -12.07 8.06
CA THR A 176 1.96 -12.98 7.68
C THR A 176 1.43 -14.41 7.58
N GLY A 177 2.26 -15.36 7.17
CA GLY A 177 1.94 -16.77 7.15
C GLY A 177 0.81 -17.18 6.19
N PRO A 178 0.00 -18.19 6.55
CA PRO A 178 -1.08 -18.70 5.71
C PRO A 178 -2.13 -17.65 5.37
N GLU A 179 -2.39 -16.71 6.28
CA GLU A 179 -3.34 -15.62 6.08
C GLU A 179 -2.90 -14.69 4.94
N LEU A 180 -1.62 -14.32 4.88
CA LEU A 180 -1.06 -13.53 3.79
C LEU A 180 -1.21 -14.24 2.44
N THR A 181 -0.92 -15.55 2.41
CA THR A 181 -1.05 -16.35 1.18
C THR A 181 -2.50 -16.46 0.71
N ALA A 182 -3.46 -16.60 1.63
CA ALA A 182 -4.88 -16.63 1.29
C ALA A 182 -5.36 -15.28 0.75
N LEU A 183 -4.92 -14.19 1.40
CA LEU A 183 -5.22 -12.83 0.98
C LEU A 183 -4.66 -12.52 -0.41
N ASP A 184 -3.41 -12.89 -0.67
CA ASP A 184 -2.74 -12.71 -1.95
C ASP A 184 -3.51 -13.42 -3.09
N ARG A 185 -3.95 -14.66 -2.88
CA ARG A 185 -4.80 -15.38 -3.85
C ARG A 185 -6.13 -14.66 -4.11
N THR A 186 -6.74 -14.11 -3.05
CA THR A 186 -8.00 -13.36 -3.17
C THR A 186 -7.82 -12.10 -4.00
N VAL A 187 -6.78 -11.32 -3.71
CA VAL A 187 -6.45 -10.10 -4.46
C VAL A 187 -6.13 -10.44 -5.92
N ASN A 188 -5.29 -11.44 -6.17
CA ASN A 188 -4.93 -11.86 -7.53
C ASN A 188 -6.13 -12.35 -8.34
N ARG A 189 -7.08 -13.05 -7.71
CA ARG A 189 -8.34 -13.47 -8.35
C ARG A 189 -9.18 -12.26 -8.72
N PHE A 190 -9.37 -11.32 -7.80
CA PHE A 190 -10.10 -10.09 -8.08
C PHE A 190 -9.49 -9.31 -9.24
N LEU A 191 -8.17 -9.11 -9.24
CA LEU A 191 -7.47 -8.40 -10.33
C LEU A 191 -7.60 -9.10 -11.69
N ALA A 192 -7.72 -10.43 -11.68
CA ALA A 192 -7.87 -11.21 -12.92
C ALA A 192 -9.31 -11.23 -13.45
N THR A 193 -10.31 -11.20 -12.59
CA THR A 193 -11.73 -11.42 -12.95
C THR A 193 -12.60 -10.19 -12.81
N GLY A 194 -12.18 -9.20 -12.03
CA GLY A 194 -13.01 -8.06 -11.63
C GLY A 194 -14.12 -8.42 -10.62
N ASN A 195 -14.23 -9.68 -10.23
CA ASN A 195 -15.28 -10.17 -9.33
C ASN A 195 -14.72 -10.45 -7.94
N TRP A 196 -15.37 -9.88 -6.93
CA TRP A 196 -15.14 -10.22 -5.54
C TRP A 196 -15.71 -11.61 -5.23
N PRO A 197 -15.08 -12.36 -4.32
CA PRO A 197 -15.66 -13.61 -3.83
C PRO A 197 -16.91 -13.35 -3.00
#